data_fd932baaee9f52a343b3b4a04684ce37
#
_entry.id   fd932baaee9f52a343b3b4a04684ce37
#
_cell.length_a   1.000
_cell.length_b   1.000
_cell.length_c   1.000
_cell.angle_alpha   90.00
_cell.angle_beta   90.00
_cell.angle_gamma   90.00
#
_symmetry.space_group_name_H-M   'P 1'
#
loop_
_entity.id
_entity.type
_entity.pdbx_description
1 polymer ?
#
loop_
_entity_poly.entity_id
_entity_poly.type
_entity_poly.pdbx_seq_one_letter_code
_entity_poly.pdbx_strand_id
1 'polypeptide(L)'
;MYLYNSATHKKEEFKTHTPGRVEMYTCGPTVYHFAHIGNLRSYIMEDVLEKFLRWTGYDVHRVMNITDVGHLASDADTGEDKMLKGARREHKTVMEIAQFYTDAFFEDCRRLNIKTPDVVQPATGCIDEYIKIVSKLMDTGYAYFAGGNVYFDTSKLGRYYVFNDHDEEDLAVGVREGVEEDPNKRNKNDFVLWFTKSKFEDQALKWDSPWGVGYPGWHIECSGISMKYTGEYLDLHCGGIDNAFPHHTNEIAQSESYLGHPWCPQWFHVHHLNTSDGKMSKSKGEFLTVSLLEEKGYDPLAYRYFCLQSHYRKALVFTWENLDNAAAAYTKLIARIAALDPADGPVDQEAMKPYREKFGQQMGNDLNTSMGVTALFDVLKAKTNDATKLALIGDFDSVLSLGLLEKAAAKRAEAAQAKTTQTESGYTVTGEGDPAIDALVLARYEAKKAKNFAEADRIRDERKAQGIEIIDTKGGASWKRV
;
A
#
# COMPACT_ATOMS: atom_id res chain seq x y z
N MET A 1 -19.71 -6.09 10.00
CA MET A 1 -18.45 -5.33 9.98
C MET A 1 -18.72 -3.87 10.28
N TYR A 2 -17.87 -3.24 11.08
CA TYR A 2 -17.92 -1.80 11.34
C TYR A 2 -16.65 -1.15 10.79
N LEU A 3 -16.79 0.00 10.12
CA LEU A 3 -15.67 0.82 9.63
C LEU A 3 -15.83 2.26 10.11
N TYR A 4 -14.71 2.91 10.38
CA TYR A 4 -14.73 4.35 10.60
C TYR A 4 -14.94 5.06 9.27
N ASN A 5 -15.91 5.96 9.27
CA ASN A 5 -16.26 6.77 8.11
C ASN A 5 -15.71 8.19 8.31
N SER A 6 -14.77 8.60 7.47
CA SER A 6 -14.16 9.93 7.57
C SER A 6 -15.14 11.07 7.30
N ALA A 7 -16.24 10.82 6.57
CA ALA A 7 -17.23 11.86 6.28
C ALA A 7 -18.18 12.14 7.46
N THR A 8 -18.41 11.15 8.33
CA THR A 8 -19.28 11.28 9.51
C THR A 8 -18.50 11.35 10.82
N HIS A 9 -17.18 11.07 10.77
CA HIS A 9 -16.29 10.94 11.94
C HIS A 9 -16.75 9.90 12.95
N LYS A 10 -17.45 8.84 12.48
CA LYS A 10 -18.00 7.77 13.32
C LYS A 10 -17.63 6.40 12.78
N LYS A 11 -17.57 5.44 13.68
CA LYS A 11 -17.53 4.03 13.31
C LYS A 11 -18.96 3.56 13.06
N GLU A 12 -19.24 3.13 11.84
CA GLU A 12 -20.55 2.79 11.36
C GLU A 12 -20.59 1.34 10.85
N GLU A 13 -21.77 0.75 10.83
CA GLU A 13 -21.96 -0.54 10.17
C GLU A 13 -21.77 -0.38 8.66
N PHE A 14 -20.83 -1.14 8.09
CA PHE A 14 -20.61 -1.14 6.64
C PHE A 14 -21.81 -1.78 5.94
N LYS A 15 -22.38 -1.06 4.99
CA LYS A 15 -23.53 -1.47 4.18
C LYS A 15 -23.26 -1.20 2.72
N THR A 16 -23.75 -2.06 1.86
CA THR A 16 -23.62 -1.94 0.42
C THR A 16 -24.96 -1.61 -0.22
N HIS A 17 -24.94 -0.90 -1.32
CA HIS A 17 -26.12 -0.59 -2.12
C HIS A 17 -26.75 -1.89 -2.68
N THR A 18 -25.92 -2.76 -3.24
CA THR A 18 -26.33 -4.09 -3.69
C THR A 18 -25.91 -5.13 -2.64
N PRO A 19 -26.86 -5.87 -2.02
CA PRO A 19 -26.54 -6.88 -1.02
C PRO A 19 -25.50 -7.89 -1.51
N GLY A 20 -24.45 -8.11 -0.72
CA GLY A 20 -23.39 -9.07 -1.02
C GLY A 20 -22.34 -8.61 -2.04
N ARG A 21 -22.50 -7.43 -2.67
CA ARG A 21 -21.54 -6.84 -3.61
C ARG A 21 -21.01 -5.53 -3.07
N VAL A 22 -19.73 -5.24 -3.32
CA VAL A 22 -19.07 -3.98 -2.97
C VAL A 22 -18.49 -3.35 -4.22
N GLU A 23 -18.95 -2.15 -4.57
CA GLU A 23 -18.29 -1.29 -5.53
C GLU A 23 -17.27 -0.43 -4.78
N MET A 24 -15.97 -0.70 -5.01
CA MET A 24 -14.84 -0.09 -4.30
C MET A 24 -13.96 0.71 -5.26
N TYR A 25 -13.67 1.95 -4.93
CA TYR A 25 -12.74 2.77 -5.68
C TYR A 25 -11.52 3.14 -4.82
N THR A 26 -10.34 3.07 -5.40
CA THR A 26 -9.09 3.44 -4.75
C THR A 26 -8.32 4.40 -5.64
N CYS A 27 -7.94 5.58 -5.10
CA CYS A 27 -7.12 6.52 -5.83
C CYS A 27 -5.76 5.90 -6.17
N GLY A 28 -5.42 5.88 -7.44
CA GLY A 28 -4.17 5.35 -7.95
C GLY A 28 -3.01 6.36 -7.90
N PRO A 29 -1.81 5.95 -8.29
CA PRO A 29 -0.64 6.81 -8.30
C PRO A 29 -0.62 7.81 -9.45
N THR A 30 0.05 8.94 -9.24
CA THR A 30 0.52 9.80 -10.34
C THR A 30 1.89 9.27 -10.79
N VAL A 31 1.96 8.79 -12.04
CA VAL A 31 3.05 7.97 -12.55
C VAL A 31 4.17 8.78 -13.21
N TYR A 32 4.83 9.65 -12.47
CA TYR A 32 5.98 10.45 -12.90
C TYR A 32 7.27 10.14 -12.12
N HIS A 33 7.17 9.27 -11.10
CA HIS A 33 8.26 8.85 -10.23
C HIS A 33 7.88 7.55 -9.53
N PHE A 34 8.88 6.81 -9.00
CA PHE A 34 8.63 5.65 -8.13
C PHE A 34 7.72 6.01 -6.95
N ALA A 35 6.88 5.07 -6.54
CA ALA A 35 6.15 5.19 -5.29
C ALA A 35 7.13 5.04 -4.11
N HIS A 36 7.00 5.89 -3.10
CA HIS A 36 7.72 5.67 -1.85
C HIS A 36 6.91 4.75 -0.91
N ILE A 37 7.58 4.12 0.05
CA ILE A 37 6.93 3.17 0.95
C ILE A 37 5.74 3.78 1.72
N GLY A 38 5.73 5.09 1.97
CA GLY A 38 4.61 5.79 2.59
C GLY A 38 3.34 5.76 1.74
N ASN A 39 3.44 5.89 0.40
CA ASN A 39 2.29 5.69 -0.50
C ASN A 39 1.83 4.23 -0.45
N LEU A 40 2.78 3.29 -0.50
CA LEU A 40 2.47 1.86 -0.53
C LEU A 40 1.79 1.37 0.75
N ARG A 41 1.96 2.06 1.90
CA ARG A 41 1.19 1.78 3.11
C ARG A 41 -0.32 1.92 2.88
N SER A 42 -0.77 2.94 2.15
CA SER A 42 -2.19 3.11 1.84
C SER A 42 -2.70 1.93 1.02
N TYR A 43 -2.00 1.57 -0.04
CA TYR A 43 -2.36 0.43 -0.89
C TYR A 43 -2.33 -0.92 -0.16
N ILE A 44 -1.42 -1.12 0.83
CA ILE A 44 -1.41 -2.30 1.70
C ILE A 44 -2.71 -2.36 2.52
N MET A 45 -3.14 -1.25 3.14
CA MET A 45 -4.34 -1.23 3.97
C MET A 45 -5.63 -1.39 3.14
N GLU A 46 -5.69 -0.79 1.95
CA GLU A 46 -6.77 -0.96 0.99
C GLU A 46 -6.88 -2.41 0.50
N ASP A 47 -5.74 -3.06 0.23
CA ASP A 47 -5.66 -4.46 -0.16
C ASP A 47 -6.16 -5.40 0.95
N VAL A 48 -5.77 -5.13 2.19
CA VAL A 48 -6.27 -5.90 3.35
C VAL A 48 -7.77 -5.69 3.54
N LEU A 49 -8.27 -4.47 3.32
CA LEU A 49 -9.70 -4.19 3.39
C LEU A 49 -10.47 -4.98 2.32
N GLU A 50 -10.03 -4.94 1.05
CA GLU A 50 -10.63 -5.73 -0.03
C GLU A 50 -10.63 -7.22 0.31
N LYS A 51 -9.48 -7.78 0.71
CA LYS A 51 -9.33 -9.20 1.04
C LYS A 51 -10.19 -9.60 2.22
N PHE A 52 -10.30 -8.74 3.23
CA PHE A 52 -11.18 -9.00 4.37
C PHE A 52 -12.66 -8.97 3.98
N LEU A 53 -13.08 -8.03 3.14
CA LEU A 53 -14.46 -8.01 2.60
C LEU A 53 -14.76 -9.30 1.83
N ARG A 54 -13.85 -9.76 0.97
CA ARG A 54 -13.97 -11.05 0.27
C ARG A 54 -14.01 -12.24 1.25
N TRP A 55 -13.18 -12.22 2.27
CA TRP A 55 -13.16 -13.26 3.32
C TRP A 55 -14.48 -13.34 4.09
N THR A 56 -15.17 -12.22 4.27
CA THR A 56 -16.52 -12.16 4.88
C THR A 56 -17.64 -12.50 3.91
N GLY A 57 -17.34 -12.81 2.65
CA GLY A 57 -18.29 -13.30 1.65
C GLY A 57 -18.81 -12.26 0.66
N TYR A 58 -18.28 -11.03 0.65
CA TYR A 58 -18.64 -10.05 -0.37
C TYR A 58 -17.96 -10.36 -1.71
N ASP A 59 -18.70 -10.14 -2.80
CA ASP A 59 -18.15 -9.96 -4.14
C ASP A 59 -17.66 -8.51 -4.28
N VAL A 60 -16.36 -8.30 -4.31
CA VAL A 60 -15.77 -6.94 -4.38
C VAL A 60 -15.34 -6.65 -5.81
N HIS A 61 -15.82 -5.56 -6.37
CA HIS A 61 -15.37 -4.99 -7.63
C HIS A 61 -14.52 -3.76 -7.34
N ARG A 62 -13.21 -3.88 -7.46
CA ARG A 62 -12.27 -2.80 -7.16
C ARG A 62 -11.78 -2.13 -8.42
N VAL A 63 -11.95 -0.79 -8.49
CA VAL A 63 -11.49 0.07 -9.57
C VAL A 63 -10.40 1.01 -9.07
N MET A 64 -9.36 1.24 -9.88
CA MET A 64 -8.27 2.17 -9.61
C MET A 64 -7.95 2.97 -10.87
N ASN A 65 -7.71 4.28 -10.72
CA ASN A 65 -7.13 5.09 -11.80
C ASN A 65 -5.61 4.99 -11.82
N ILE A 66 -5.03 5.38 -12.95
CA ILE A 66 -3.62 5.79 -13.07
C ILE A 66 -3.61 7.20 -13.61
N THR A 67 -3.07 8.15 -12.85
CA THR A 67 -2.94 9.54 -13.30
C THR A 67 -1.70 9.67 -14.19
N ASP A 68 -1.93 9.58 -15.50
CA ASP A 68 -0.95 9.62 -16.58
C ASP A 68 -0.99 10.92 -17.39
N VAL A 69 -1.75 11.92 -16.95
CA VAL A 69 -1.91 13.23 -17.56
C VAL A 69 -1.68 14.35 -16.55
N GLY A 70 -1.29 15.48 -17.02
CA GLY A 70 -1.12 16.81 -16.45
C GLY A 70 -1.51 17.05 -15.00
N HIS A 71 -0.74 16.51 -14.08
CA HIS A 71 -0.90 16.84 -12.66
C HIS A 71 0.04 17.97 -12.29
N LEU A 72 -0.51 19.14 -11.93
CA LEU A 72 0.26 20.29 -11.50
C LEU A 72 0.95 20.03 -10.15
N ALA A 73 2.05 20.74 -9.89
CA ALA A 73 2.88 20.52 -8.70
C ALA A 73 2.17 20.85 -7.38
N SER A 74 1.10 21.65 -7.44
CA SER A 74 0.27 22.01 -6.30
C SER A 74 -1.15 21.45 -6.43
N ASP A 75 -1.71 20.98 -5.33
CA ASP A 75 -3.12 20.53 -5.24
C ASP A 75 -4.12 21.69 -5.40
N ALA A 76 -3.61 22.94 -5.52
CA ALA A 76 -4.36 24.17 -5.72
C ALA A 76 -4.31 24.69 -7.18
N ASP A 77 -4.22 23.79 -8.15
CA ASP A 77 -4.22 24.10 -9.59
C ASP A 77 -3.08 25.01 -10.05
N THR A 78 -1.95 25.01 -9.34
CA THR A 78 -0.77 25.83 -9.68
C THR A 78 0.51 24.99 -9.70
N GLY A 79 1.55 25.46 -10.40
CA GLY A 79 2.86 24.79 -10.44
C GLY A 79 3.14 24.06 -11.76
N GLU A 80 4.39 23.56 -11.90
CA GLU A 80 4.86 22.86 -13.10
C GLU A 80 4.19 21.49 -13.23
N ASP A 81 3.94 21.05 -14.48
CA ASP A 81 3.45 19.69 -14.75
C ASP A 81 4.48 18.64 -14.34
N LYS A 82 4.07 17.75 -13.41
CA LYS A 82 4.92 16.69 -12.86
C LYS A 82 5.33 15.67 -13.92
N MET A 83 4.45 15.37 -14.89
CA MET A 83 4.73 14.43 -15.98
C MET A 83 5.80 14.97 -16.91
N LEU A 84 5.69 16.25 -17.33
CA LEU A 84 6.70 16.90 -18.14
C LEU A 84 8.06 16.99 -17.44
N LYS A 85 8.06 17.29 -16.15
CA LYS A 85 9.29 17.32 -15.35
C LYS A 85 9.97 15.94 -15.31
N GLY A 86 9.20 14.87 -15.16
CA GLY A 86 9.68 13.49 -15.25
C GLY A 86 10.27 13.18 -16.64
N ALA A 87 9.54 13.52 -17.70
CA ALA A 87 9.94 13.29 -19.08
C ALA A 87 11.26 14.02 -19.45
N ARG A 88 11.38 15.28 -19.07
CA ARG A 88 12.62 16.07 -19.27
C ARG A 88 13.82 15.49 -18.52
N ARG A 89 13.61 15.07 -17.26
CA ARG A 89 14.65 14.46 -16.41
C ARG A 89 15.22 13.18 -17.02
N GLU A 90 14.37 12.37 -17.66
CA GLU A 90 14.74 11.05 -18.17
C GLU A 90 14.91 10.97 -19.67
N HIS A 91 14.77 12.12 -20.38
CA HIS A 91 14.85 12.20 -21.84
C HIS A 91 13.88 11.24 -22.56
N LYS A 92 12.65 11.11 -22.04
CA LYS A 92 11.57 10.26 -22.56
C LYS A 92 10.33 11.09 -22.85
N THR A 93 9.40 10.51 -23.60
CA THR A 93 8.06 11.11 -23.76
C THR A 93 7.24 10.95 -22.48
N VAL A 94 6.19 11.76 -22.30
CA VAL A 94 5.28 11.66 -21.15
C VAL A 94 4.64 10.27 -21.06
N MET A 95 4.25 9.68 -22.20
CA MET A 95 3.63 8.36 -22.23
C MET A 95 4.62 7.23 -21.87
N GLU A 96 5.86 7.31 -22.31
CA GLU A 96 6.91 6.36 -21.92
C GLU A 96 7.22 6.43 -20.42
N ILE A 97 7.22 7.63 -19.85
CA ILE A 97 7.36 7.84 -18.41
C ILE A 97 6.16 7.25 -17.66
N ALA A 98 4.95 7.55 -18.11
CA ALA A 98 3.73 7.02 -17.49
C ALA A 98 3.72 5.48 -17.47
N GLN A 99 4.04 4.85 -18.60
CA GLN A 99 4.09 3.40 -18.68
C GLN A 99 5.18 2.81 -17.76
N PHE A 100 6.40 3.37 -17.81
CA PHE A 100 7.52 2.91 -17.01
C PHE A 100 7.21 2.92 -15.50
N TYR A 101 6.65 4.04 -14.99
CA TYR A 101 6.34 4.14 -13.57
C TYR A 101 5.06 3.40 -13.17
N THR A 102 4.13 3.18 -14.10
CA THR A 102 3.00 2.29 -13.91
C THR A 102 3.47 0.85 -13.69
N ASP A 103 4.36 0.36 -14.57
CA ASP A 103 4.93 -0.99 -14.46
C ASP A 103 5.73 -1.14 -13.14
N ALA A 104 6.54 -0.15 -12.80
CA ALA A 104 7.29 -0.14 -11.54
C ALA A 104 6.37 -0.15 -10.31
N PHE A 105 5.27 0.60 -10.33
CA PHE A 105 4.29 0.61 -9.25
C PHE A 105 3.63 -0.77 -9.05
N PHE A 106 3.20 -1.42 -10.13
CA PHE A 106 2.59 -2.75 -10.03
C PHE A 106 3.60 -3.83 -9.66
N GLU A 107 4.87 -3.69 -10.05
CA GLU A 107 5.93 -4.58 -9.58
C GLU A 107 6.14 -4.43 -8.05
N ASP A 108 6.17 -3.22 -7.52
CA ASP A 108 6.24 -2.98 -6.08
C ASP A 108 4.99 -3.54 -5.36
N CYS A 109 3.79 -3.39 -5.95
CA CYS A 109 2.56 -4.01 -5.44
C CYS A 109 2.68 -5.54 -5.39
N ARG A 110 3.22 -6.16 -6.44
CA ARG A 110 3.45 -7.62 -6.50
C ARG A 110 4.40 -8.09 -5.39
N ARG A 111 5.52 -7.38 -5.19
CA ARG A 111 6.50 -7.67 -4.12
C ARG A 111 5.91 -7.57 -2.72
N LEU A 112 4.90 -6.70 -2.56
CA LEU A 112 4.17 -6.48 -1.31
C LEU A 112 2.90 -7.34 -1.18
N ASN A 113 2.65 -8.30 -2.09
CA ASN A 113 1.43 -9.10 -2.16
C ASN A 113 0.13 -8.27 -2.19
N ILE A 114 0.18 -7.09 -2.82
CA ILE A 114 -0.99 -6.27 -3.07
C ILE A 114 -1.67 -6.78 -4.35
N LYS A 115 -2.96 -7.14 -4.24
CA LYS A 115 -3.75 -7.60 -5.39
C LYS A 115 -3.94 -6.45 -6.39
N THR A 116 -3.72 -6.72 -7.67
CA THR A 116 -4.10 -5.79 -8.74
C THR A 116 -5.63 -5.59 -8.71
N PRO A 117 -6.13 -4.34 -8.77
CA PRO A 117 -7.57 -4.08 -8.86
C PRO A 117 -8.22 -4.79 -10.06
N ASP A 118 -9.53 -5.03 -9.98
CA ASP A 118 -10.27 -5.69 -11.06
C ASP A 118 -10.31 -4.83 -12.33
N VAL A 119 -10.30 -3.50 -12.15
CA VAL A 119 -10.12 -2.51 -13.23
C VAL A 119 -9.01 -1.53 -12.86
N VAL A 120 -8.07 -1.35 -13.79
CA VAL A 120 -7.03 -0.31 -13.73
C VAL A 120 -7.19 0.57 -14.96
N GLN A 121 -7.51 1.84 -14.77
CA GLN A 121 -7.83 2.77 -15.86
C GLN A 121 -6.90 3.97 -15.88
N PRO A 122 -6.07 4.13 -16.91
CA PRO A 122 -5.35 5.39 -17.16
C PRO A 122 -6.32 6.55 -17.40
N ALA A 123 -6.03 7.71 -16.82
CA ALA A 123 -6.88 8.90 -16.91
C ALA A 123 -7.07 9.37 -18.35
N THR A 124 -6.03 9.27 -19.18
CA THR A 124 -6.09 9.62 -20.62
C THR A 124 -7.11 8.80 -21.42
N GLY A 125 -7.51 7.64 -20.92
CA GLY A 125 -8.53 6.77 -21.55
C GLY A 125 -9.98 7.13 -21.25
N CYS A 126 -10.25 8.24 -20.52
CA CYS A 126 -11.61 8.62 -20.09
C CYS A 126 -11.96 10.09 -20.37
N ILE A 127 -11.31 10.71 -21.33
CA ILE A 127 -11.50 12.14 -21.66
C ILE A 127 -12.96 12.46 -22.01
N ASP A 128 -13.62 11.62 -22.80
CA ASP A 128 -15.03 11.82 -23.17
C ASP A 128 -15.97 11.81 -21.96
N GLU A 129 -15.67 10.95 -20.96
CA GLU A 129 -16.45 10.90 -19.71
C GLU A 129 -16.28 12.20 -18.92
N TYR A 130 -15.08 12.76 -18.87
CA TYR A 130 -14.84 14.03 -18.16
C TYR A 130 -15.58 15.17 -18.86
N ILE A 131 -15.50 15.26 -20.18
CA ILE A 131 -16.21 16.28 -20.99
C ILE A 131 -17.72 16.17 -20.75
N LYS A 132 -18.27 14.96 -20.72
CA LYS A 132 -19.69 14.71 -20.45
C LYS A 132 -20.10 15.21 -19.05
N ILE A 133 -19.30 14.91 -18.03
CA ILE A 133 -19.61 15.36 -16.66
C ILE A 133 -19.54 16.87 -16.56
N VAL A 134 -18.44 17.48 -17.06
CA VAL A 134 -18.25 18.92 -17.01
C VAL A 134 -19.33 19.65 -17.80
N SER A 135 -19.75 19.14 -18.97
CA SER A 135 -20.86 19.72 -19.77
C SER A 135 -22.16 19.75 -18.97
N LYS A 136 -22.52 18.64 -18.30
CA LYS A 136 -23.72 18.61 -17.44
C LYS A 136 -23.62 19.58 -16.27
N LEU A 137 -22.45 19.69 -15.64
CA LEU A 137 -22.23 20.66 -14.55
C LEU A 137 -22.37 22.11 -15.03
N MET A 138 -21.93 22.42 -16.26
CA MET A 138 -22.15 23.71 -16.91
C MET A 138 -23.64 23.98 -17.15
N ASP A 139 -24.35 23.00 -17.73
CA ASP A 139 -25.77 23.12 -18.07
C ASP A 139 -26.66 23.30 -16.82
N THR A 140 -26.28 22.66 -15.73
CA THR A 140 -27.00 22.72 -14.43
C THR A 140 -26.56 23.89 -13.55
N GLY A 141 -25.56 24.69 -13.96
CA GLY A 141 -25.11 25.88 -13.28
C GLY A 141 -24.17 25.65 -12.10
N TYR A 142 -23.64 24.44 -11.93
CA TYR A 142 -22.57 24.11 -10.97
C TYR A 142 -21.18 24.47 -11.46
N ALA A 143 -21.02 24.72 -12.74
CA ALA A 143 -19.76 25.13 -13.32
C ALA A 143 -19.89 26.40 -14.16
N TYR A 144 -18.77 27.10 -14.34
CA TYR A 144 -18.72 28.33 -15.14
C TYR A 144 -17.39 28.44 -15.89
N PHE A 145 -17.40 29.18 -17.00
CA PHE A 145 -16.20 29.48 -17.78
C PHE A 145 -15.68 30.88 -17.44
N ALA A 146 -14.41 30.98 -17.08
CA ALA A 146 -13.75 32.26 -16.79
C ALA A 146 -12.26 32.17 -17.10
N GLY A 147 -11.66 33.27 -17.57
CA GLY A 147 -10.21 33.36 -17.81
C GLY A 147 -9.64 32.34 -18.83
N GLY A 148 -10.50 31.60 -19.50
CA GLY A 148 -10.11 30.51 -20.42
C GLY A 148 -10.16 29.11 -19.78
N ASN A 149 -10.69 28.93 -18.56
CA ASN A 149 -10.83 27.65 -17.89
C ASN A 149 -12.26 27.42 -17.42
N VAL A 150 -12.64 26.15 -17.20
CA VAL A 150 -13.92 25.79 -16.59
C VAL A 150 -13.69 25.50 -15.11
N TYR A 151 -14.43 26.18 -14.25
CA TYR A 151 -14.37 26.06 -12.80
C TYR A 151 -15.65 25.47 -12.25
N PHE A 152 -15.53 24.73 -11.16
CA PHE A 152 -16.66 24.33 -10.31
C PHE A 152 -16.99 25.50 -9.36
N ASP A 153 -18.26 25.85 -9.24
CA ASP A 153 -18.79 26.90 -8.36
C ASP A 153 -19.17 26.31 -6.99
N THR A 154 -18.26 26.38 -6.03
CA THR A 154 -18.48 25.81 -4.70
C THR A 154 -19.58 26.51 -3.89
N SER A 155 -19.95 27.74 -4.25
CA SER A 155 -21.06 28.48 -3.61
C SER A 155 -22.43 27.86 -3.87
N LYS A 156 -22.55 26.94 -4.84
CA LYS A 156 -23.78 26.21 -5.14
C LYS A 156 -24.06 25.04 -4.20
N LEU A 157 -23.06 24.64 -3.39
CA LEU A 157 -23.16 23.53 -2.47
C LEU A 157 -23.72 23.97 -1.12
N GLY A 158 -24.61 23.18 -0.55
CA GLY A 158 -25.09 23.40 0.82
C GLY A 158 -24.01 23.10 1.88
N ARG A 159 -23.06 22.21 1.59
CA ARG A 159 -21.92 21.90 2.40
C ARG A 159 -20.74 21.49 1.49
N TYR A 160 -19.62 22.19 1.60
CA TYR A 160 -18.40 21.86 0.85
C TYR A 160 -17.40 21.06 1.70
N TYR A 161 -17.11 21.50 2.93
CA TYR A 161 -16.16 20.82 3.81
C TYR A 161 -16.79 19.59 4.47
N VAL A 162 -16.63 18.43 3.83
CA VAL A 162 -17.26 17.18 4.28
C VAL A 162 -16.42 16.49 5.35
N PHE A 163 -15.10 16.51 5.21
CA PHE A 163 -14.17 15.76 6.07
C PHE A 163 -13.59 16.57 7.23
N ASN A 164 -13.83 17.88 7.28
CA ASN A 164 -13.29 18.77 8.31
C ASN A 164 -14.43 19.37 9.13
N ASP A 165 -14.31 19.31 10.46
CA ASP A 165 -15.24 19.98 11.39
C ASP A 165 -14.90 21.47 11.60
N HIS A 166 -13.90 21.99 10.87
CA HIS A 166 -13.41 23.36 11.03
C HIS A 166 -14.18 24.34 10.15
N ASP A 167 -14.48 25.51 10.71
CA ASP A 167 -15.03 26.66 9.99
C ASP A 167 -14.01 27.18 8.94
N GLU A 168 -14.52 27.91 7.92
CA GLU A 168 -13.69 28.44 6.81
C GLU A 168 -12.45 29.21 7.27
N GLU A 169 -12.47 29.82 8.45
CA GLU A 169 -11.37 30.62 9.03
C GLU A 169 -10.19 29.72 9.47
N ASP A 170 -10.45 28.53 10.00
CA ASP A 170 -9.39 27.59 10.45
C ASP A 170 -8.65 26.94 9.28
N LEU A 171 -9.32 26.77 8.13
CA LEU A 171 -8.72 26.25 6.92
C LEU A 171 -7.86 27.27 6.16
N ALA A 172 -8.08 28.56 6.41
CA ALA A 172 -7.21 29.64 5.91
C ALA A 172 -5.78 29.55 6.48
N VAL A 173 -5.61 28.96 7.67
CA VAL A 173 -4.29 28.69 8.30
C VAL A 173 -3.57 27.50 7.65
N GLY A 174 -4.29 26.58 7.01
CA GLY A 174 -3.76 25.41 6.29
C GLY A 174 -3.45 25.66 4.82
N VAL A 175 -3.70 26.84 4.28
CA VAL A 175 -3.31 27.20 2.90
C VAL A 175 -1.80 27.24 2.82
N ARG A 176 -1.22 26.32 2.07
CA ARG A 176 0.24 26.24 1.83
C ARG A 176 0.76 27.60 1.41
N GLU A 177 1.78 28.09 2.09
CA GLU A 177 2.52 29.29 1.68
C GLU A 177 2.93 29.15 0.21
N GLY A 178 2.56 30.12 -0.63
CA GLY A 178 2.93 30.14 -2.03
C GLY A 178 1.83 29.80 -3.05
N VAL A 179 0.57 29.62 -2.63
CA VAL A 179 -0.55 29.51 -3.58
C VAL A 179 -0.93 30.92 -4.05
N GLU A 180 -0.66 31.20 -5.34
CA GLU A 180 -1.13 32.43 -5.95
C GLU A 180 -2.66 32.41 -6.10
N GLU A 181 -3.32 33.53 -5.72
CA GLU A 181 -4.77 33.68 -5.94
C GLU A 181 -5.07 33.72 -7.46
N ASP A 182 -6.01 32.88 -7.90
CA ASP A 182 -6.52 32.93 -9.27
C ASP A 182 -7.66 33.95 -9.35
N PRO A 183 -7.46 35.10 -10.01
CA PRO A 183 -8.44 36.17 -10.10
C PRO A 183 -9.70 35.80 -10.91
N ASN A 184 -9.68 34.66 -11.61
CA ASN A 184 -10.81 34.18 -12.40
C ASN A 184 -11.80 33.36 -11.56
N LYS A 185 -11.41 32.92 -10.35
CA LYS A 185 -12.30 32.22 -9.44
C LYS A 185 -13.34 33.18 -8.83
N ARG A 186 -14.61 32.74 -8.81
CA ARG A 186 -15.68 33.49 -8.14
C ARG A 186 -15.60 33.36 -6.62
N ASN A 187 -15.20 32.16 -6.15
CA ASN A 187 -15.03 31.86 -4.73
C ASN A 187 -13.63 31.24 -4.54
N LYS A 188 -13.05 31.49 -3.36
CA LYS A 188 -11.69 31.02 -3.00
C LYS A 188 -11.51 29.50 -3.20
N ASN A 189 -12.54 28.73 -2.91
CA ASN A 189 -12.53 27.27 -2.93
C ASN A 189 -12.91 26.68 -4.30
N ASP A 190 -13.26 27.50 -5.29
CA ASP A 190 -13.54 27.01 -6.63
C ASP A 190 -12.29 26.33 -7.20
N PHE A 191 -12.50 25.29 -7.97
CA PHE A 191 -11.40 24.49 -8.55
C PHE A 191 -11.64 24.21 -10.03
N VAL A 192 -10.54 23.97 -10.74
CA VAL A 192 -10.59 23.81 -12.20
C VAL A 192 -11.08 22.41 -12.57
N LEU A 193 -12.08 22.34 -13.44
CA LEU A 193 -12.60 21.13 -14.05
C LEU A 193 -11.93 20.83 -15.41
N TRP A 194 -11.63 21.90 -16.19
CA TRP A 194 -10.99 21.80 -17.48
C TRP A 194 -10.10 23.01 -17.73
N PHE A 195 -8.83 22.77 -18.07
CA PHE A 195 -7.85 23.79 -18.41
C PHE A 195 -7.80 23.99 -19.91
N THR A 196 -8.05 25.19 -20.42
CA THR A 196 -7.70 25.61 -21.79
C THR A 196 -6.59 26.65 -21.79
N LYS A 197 -6.38 27.34 -20.68
CA LYS A 197 -5.24 28.23 -20.45
C LYS A 197 -4.55 27.83 -19.17
N SER A 198 -3.27 27.52 -19.24
CA SER A 198 -2.39 27.30 -18.10
C SER A 198 -1.26 28.33 -18.18
N LYS A 199 -0.72 28.72 -17.03
CA LYS A 199 0.52 29.51 -16.95
C LYS A 199 1.70 28.75 -17.57
N PHE A 200 1.55 27.43 -17.74
CA PHE A 200 2.52 26.51 -18.32
C PHE A 200 2.01 26.07 -19.70
N GLU A 201 2.47 26.77 -20.75
CA GLU A 201 2.08 26.48 -22.14
C GLU A 201 2.54 25.10 -22.64
N ASP A 202 3.44 24.46 -21.92
CA ASP A 202 4.15 23.23 -22.28
C ASP A 202 3.41 21.93 -21.94
N GLN A 203 2.10 21.96 -21.61
CA GLN A 203 1.35 20.75 -21.37
C GLN A 203 1.39 19.83 -22.59
N ALA A 204 1.95 18.61 -22.42
CA ALA A 204 2.22 17.73 -23.56
C ALA A 204 0.94 17.09 -24.14
N LEU A 205 -0.06 16.83 -23.30
CA LEU A 205 -1.29 16.14 -23.69
C LEU A 205 -2.48 17.09 -23.59
N LYS A 206 -3.15 17.32 -24.71
CA LYS A 206 -4.34 18.17 -24.81
C LYS A 206 -5.36 17.53 -25.74
N TRP A 207 -6.63 17.79 -25.49
CA TRP A 207 -7.76 17.27 -26.24
C TRP A 207 -8.74 18.36 -26.59
N ASP A 208 -9.48 18.15 -27.67
CA ASP A 208 -10.59 19.02 -28.06
C ASP A 208 -11.72 18.92 -27.04
N SER A 209 -12.33 20.06 -26.72
CA SER A 209 -13.50 20.12 -25.84
C SER A 209 -14.44 21.25 -26.29
N PRO A 210 -15.71 21.30 -25.81
CA PRO A 210 -16.61 22.41 -26.08
C PRO A 210 -16.09 23.79 -25.64
N TRP A 211 -15.10 23.83 -24.75
CA TRP A 211 -14.53 25.06 -24.19
C TRP A 211 -13.20 25.44 -24.85
N GLY A 212 -12.69 24.57 -25.71
CA GLY A 212 -11.41 24.74 -26.42
C GLY A 212 -10.46 23.56 -26.18
N VAL A 213 -9.30 23.58 -26.85
CA VAL A 213 -8.25 22.58 -26.68
C VAL A 213 -7.64 22.71 -25.29
N GLY A 214 -7.62 21.61 -24.55
CA GLY A 214 -7.18 21.63 -23.15
C GLY A 214 -7.02 20.26 -22.52
N TYR A 215 -7.06 20.21 -21.19
CA TYR A 215 -6.89 18.98 -20.42
C TYR A 215 -7.74 19.02 -19.14
N PRO A 216 -8.10 17.84 -18.56
CA PRO A 216 -8.92 17.78 -17.37
C PRO A 216 -8.18 18.30 -16.12
N GLY A 217 -8.94 18.83 -15.16
CA GLY A 217 -8.48 19.03 -13.79
C GLY A 217 -8.24 17.67 -13.11
N TRP A 218 -7.46 17.66 -12.03
CA TRP A 218 -7.07 16.42 -11.36
C TRP A 218 -8.25 15.64 -10.73
N HIS A 219 -9.20 16.36 -10.15
CA HIS A 219 -10.29 15.74 -9.37
C HIS A 219 -11.34 15.08 -10.25
N ILE A 220 -11.52 15.52 -11.51
CA ILE A 220 -12.52 14.96 -12.42
C ILE A 220 -12.15 13.56 -12.90
N GLU A 221 -10.86 13.20 -12.87
CA GLU A 221 -10.38 11.88 -13.26
C GLU A 221 -11.03 10.78 -12.40
N CYS A 222 -10.91 10.90 -11.08
CA CYS A 222 -11.46 9.91 -10.15
C CYS A 222 -12.99 9.86 -10.20
N SER A 223 -13.67 11.01 -10.27
CA SER A 223 -15.11 11.04 -10.44
C SER A 223 -15.57 10.35 -11.73
N GLY A 224 -14.92 10.64 -12.85
CA GLY A 224 -15.28 10.08 -14.15
C GLY A 224 -14.99 8.59 -14.26
N ILE A 225 -13.81 8.16 -13.81
CA ILE A 225 -13.41 6.74 -13.87
C ILE A 225 -14.26 5.90 -12.93
N SER A 226 -14.49 6.35 -11.68
CA SER A 226 -15.31 5.58 -10.75
C SER A 226 -16.72 5.41 -11.30
N MET A 227 -17.40 6.48 -11.70
CA MET A 227 -18.78 6.39 -12.23
C MET A 227 -18.87 5.56 -13.51
N LYS A 228 -17.85 5.57 -14.36
CA LYS A 228 -17.80 4.74 -15.58
C LYS A 228 -17.87 3.25 -15.27
N TYR A 229 -17.17 2.80 -14.24
CA TYR A 229 -17.01 1.37 -13.95
C TYR A 229 -17.86 0.87 -12.79
N THR A 230 -18.22 1.74 -11.82
CA THR A 230 -19.06 1.36 -10.67
C THR A 230 -20.49 1.87 -10.78
N GLY A 231 -20.81 2.71 -11.76
CA GLY A 231 -22.13 3.31 -11.93
C GLY A 231 -22.36 4.49 -10.98
N GLU A 232 -23.63 4.76 -10.71
CA GLU A 232 -24.08 5.94 -9.95
C GLU A 232 -23.94 5.80 -8.43
N TYR A 233 -23.68 4.58 -7.94
CA TYR A 233 -23.59 4.26 -6.51
C TYR A 233 -22.29 3.54 -6.22
N LEU A 234 -21.38 4.26 -5.59
CA LEU A 234 -20.16 3.72 -5.05
C LEU A 234 -20.39 3.36 -3.58
N ASP A 235 -19.95 2.17 -3.14
CA ASP A 235 -20.12 1.75 -1.75
C ASP A 235 -18.98 2.24 -0.85
N LEU A 236 -17.75 2.26 -1.38
CA LEU A 236 -16.53 2.49 -0.62
C LEU A 236 -15.48 3.24 -1.44
N HIS A 237 -15.05 4.39 -0.96
CA HIS A 237 -13.94 5.15 -1.54
C HIS A 237 -12.76 5.18 -0.59
N CYS A 238 -11.56 4.87 -1.10
CA CYS A 238 -10.32 4.75 -0.33
C CYS A 238 -9.22 5.68 -0.83
N GLY A 239 -8.36 6.10 0.11
CA GLY A 239 -7.15 6.85 -0.21
C GLY A 239 -6.31 7.20 1.02
N GLY A 240 -5.25 7.97 0.83
CA GLY A 240 -4.50 8.56 1.93
C GLY A 240 -5.29 9.68 2.61
N ILE A 241 -4.96 9.99 3.86
CA ILE A 241 -5.64 11.06 4.62
C ILE A 241 -5.46 12.44 3.96
N ASP A 242 -4.40 12.64 3.20
CA ASP A 242 -4.14 13.85 2.44
C ASP A 242 -5.07 14.00 1.23
N ASN A 243 -5.71 12.92 0.76
CA ASN A 243 -6.73 13.00 -0.28
C ASN A 243 -8.07 13.53 0.25
N ALA A 244 -8.35 13.47 1.55
CA ALA A 244 -9.62 13.93 2.11
C ALA A 244 -9.92 15.36 1.69
N PHE A 245 -8.92 16.26 1.77
CA PHE A 245 -9.02 17.63 1.28
C PHE A 245 -7.74 18.04 0.53
N PRO A 246 -7.87 18.65 -0.66
CA PRO A 246 -9.11 18.99 -1.37
C PRO A 246 -9.68 17.88 -2.25
N HIS A 247 -8.93 16.78 -2.52
CA HIS A 247 -9.20 15.84 -3.62
C HIS A 247 -10.58 15.16 -3.49
N HIS A 248 -10.82 14.37 -2.43
CA HIS A 248 -12.09 13.67 -2.23
C HIS A 248 -13.26 14.64 -1.97
N THR A 249 -13.00 15.78 -1.32
CA THR A 249 -13.99 16.84 -1.18
C THR A 249 -14.47 17.35 -2.53
N ASN A 250 -13.56 17.57 -3.47
CA ASN A 250 -13.87 18.00 -4.83
C ASN A 250 -14.55 16.90 -5.65
N GLU A 251 -14.17 15.64 -5.43
CA GLU A 251 -14.88 14.50 -6.07
C GLU A 251 -16.34 14.40 -5.62
N ILE A 252 -16.62 14.57 -4.31
CA ILE A 252 -18.00 14.62 -3.80
C ILE A 252 -18.77 15.76 -4.47
N ALA A 253 -18.18 16.96 -4.52
CA ALA A 253 -18.77 18.12 -5.14
C ALA A 253 -19.16 17.85 -6.60
N GLN A 254 -18.24 17.30 -7.40
CA GLN A 254 -18.46 16.96 -8.81
C GLN A 254 -19.50 15.86 -8.99
N SER A 255 -19.32 14.74 -8.29
CA SER A 255 -20.13 13.53 -8.48
C SER A 255 -21.57 13.73 -8.04
N GLU A 256 -21.80 14.27 -6.84
CA GLU A 256 -23.17 14.49 -6.32
C GLU A 256 -23.91 15.58 -7.07
N SER A 257 -23.21 16.65 -7.51
CA SER A 257 -23.83 17.67 -8.38
C SER A 257 -24.17 17.15 -9.77
N TYR A 258 -23.33 16.24 -10.31
CA TYR A 258 -23.60 15.58 -11.59
C TYR A 258 -24.77 14.58 -11.49
N LEU A 259 -24.79 13.75 -10.43
CA LEU A 259 -25.80 12.71 -10.24
C LEU A 259 -27.15 13.27 -9.74
N GLY A 260 -27.11 14.28 -8.87
CA GLY A 260 -28.27 14.85 -8.20
C GLY A 260 -28.71 14.06 -6.94
N HIS A 261 -27.85 13.17 -6.45
CA HIS A 261 -28.05 12.39 -5.22
C HIS A 261 -26.69 12.07 -4.56
N PRO A 262 -26.68 11.62 -3.27
CA PRO A 262 -25.45 11.17 -2.60
C PRO A 262 -24.77 10.03 -3.37
N TRP A 263 -23.43 10.10 -3.51
CA TRP A 263 -22.66 9.21 -4.35
C TRP A 263 -22.01 8.05 -3.59
N CYS A 264 -21.23 8.36 -2.57
CA CYS A 264 -20.45 7.39 -1.81
C CYS A 264 -20.71 7.53 -0.31
N PRO A 265 -21.29 6.50 0.37
CA PRO A 265 -21.61 6.56 1.78
C PRO A 265 -20.43 6.30 2.70
N GLN A 266 -19.37 5.59 2.27
CA GLN A 266 -18.26 5.16 3.13
C GLN A 266 -16.92 5.64 2.59
N TRP A 267 -16.19 6.41 3.42
CA TRP A 267 -14.89 6.98 3.11
C TRP A 267 -13.81 6.42 4.03
N PHE A 268 -12.81 5.77 3.44
CA PHE A 268 -11.73 5.10 4.14
C PHE A 268 -10.39 5.81 3.88
N HIS A 269 -9.81 6.41 4.92
CA HIS A 269 -8.56 7.14 4.81
C HIS A 269 -7.45 6.52 5.66
N VAL A 270 -6.29 6.28 5.04
CA VAL A 270 -5.10 5.75 5.69
C VAL A 270 -4.19 6.90 6.11
N HIS A 271 -3.83 6.96 7.40
CA HIS A 271 -2.93 7.98 7.91
C HIS A 271 -1.49 7.78 7.44
N HIS A 272 -0.71 8.87 7.50
CA HIS A 272 0.65 8.94 6.96
C HIS A 272 1.63 7.93 7.58
N LEU A 273 2.61 7.53 6.78
CA LEU A 273 3.89 7.05 7.25
C LEU A 273 4.82 8.25 7.40
N ASN A 274 5.24 8.52 8.63
CA ASN A 274 6.17 9.59 8.96
C ASN A 274 7.60 9.03 9.12
N THR A 275 8.60 9.86 8.89
CA THR A 275 9.98 9.61 9.37
C THR A 275 10.18 10.32 10.70
N SER A 276 11.32 10.10 11.37
CA SER A 276 11.70 10.83 12.59
C SER A 276 11.64 12.36 12.44
N ASP A 277 11.85 12.85 11.21
CA ASP A 277 11.89 14.28 10.87
C ASP A 277 10.56 14.81 10.32
N GLY A 278 9.47 14.04 10.44
CA GLY A 278 8.12 14.40 10.00
C GLY A 278 7.60 13.62 8.80
N LYS A 279 6.69 14.20 8.00
CA LYS A 279 6.12 13.57 6.81
C LYS A 279 7.24 13.25 5.80
N MET A 280 7.25 12.02 5.31
CA MET A 280 8.15 11.60 4.23
C MET A 280 7.91 12.45 2.99
N SER A 281 8.96 13.09 2.47
CA SER A 281 8.88 13.90 1.25
C SER A 281 10.10 13.65 0.36
N LYS A 282 9.90 13.79 -0.96
CA LYS A 282 10.93 13.60 -1.98
C LYS A 282 12.14 14.53 -1.85
N SER A 283 12.03 15.61 -1.09
CA SER A 283 13.05 16.66 -0.94
C SER A 283 13.88 16.55 0.35
N LYS A 284 13.51 15.64 1.27
CA LYS A 284 14.14 15.50 2.59
C LYS A 284 14.62 14.07 2.81
N GLY A 285 15.91 13.82 2.56
CA GLY A 285 16.56 12.55 2.90
C GLY A 285 16.50 11.47 1.83
N GLU A 286 16.80 10.22 2.23
CA GLU A 286 16.81 9.04 1.36
C GLU A 286 15.40 8.73 0.84
N PHE A 287 15.25 8.55 -0.48
CA PHE A 287 13.96 8.24 -1.09
C PHE A 287 13.64 6.75 -0.90
N LEU A 288 12.84 6.44 0.11
CA LEU A 288 12.55 5.08 0.55
C LEU A 288 11.59 4.37 -0.42
N THR A 289 12.12 3.44 -1.20
CA THR A 289 11.37 2.57 -2.14
C THR A 289 11.44 1.11 -1.69
N VAL A 290 10.61 0.24 -2.29
CA VAL A 290 10.70 -1.21 -2.07
C VAL A 290 12.05 -1.73 -2.52
N SER A 291 12.56 -1.28 -3.67
CA SER A 291 13.88 -1.68 -4.16
C SER A 291 15.01 -1.33 -3.19
N LEU A 292 14.94 -0.16 -2.55
CA LEU A 292 15.92 0.21 -1.52
C LEU A 292 15.85 -0.72 -0.29
N LEU A 293 14.64 -1.16 0.11
CA LEU A 293 14.50 -2.13 1.20
C LEU A 293 15.19 -3.45 0.83
N GLU A 294 14.99 -3.94 -0.41
CA GLU A 294 15.64 -5.15 -0.91
C GLU A 294 17.15 -5.01 -1.01
N GLU A 295 17.68 -3.89 -1.51
CA GLU A 295 19.11 -3.57 -1.54
C GLU A 295 19.75 -3.59 -0.16
N LYS A 296 19.01 -3.20 0.88
CA LYS A 296 19.43 -3.28 2.28
C LYS A 296 19.21 -4.67 2.91
N GLY A 297 18.73 -5.64 2.14
CA GLY A 297 18.53 -7.04 2.58
C GLY A 297 17.20 -7.31 3.29
N TYR A 298 16.23 -6.41 3.23
CA TYR A 298 14.91 -6.65 3.78
C TYR A 298 14.00 -7.38 2.79
N ASP A 299 13.26 -8.36 3.29
CA ASP A 299 12.12 -8.93 2.58
C ASP A 299 11.00 -7.86 2.50
N PRO A 300 10.45 -7.55 1.31
CA PRO A 300 9.34 -6.61 1.18
C PRO A 300 8.14 -6.94 2.07
N LEU A 301 7.87 -8.23 2.33
CA LEU A 301 6.77 -8.63 3.21
C LEU A 301 7.07 -8.35 4.70
N ALA A 302 8.32 -8.16 5.10
CA ALA A 302 8.64 -7.63 6.43
C ALA A 302 8.15 -6.18 6.57
N TYR A 303 8.22 -5.38 5.51
CA TYR A 303 7.62 -4.04 5.49
C TYR A 303 6.09 -4.10 5.51
N ARG A 304 5.47 -5.02 4.77
CA ARG A 304 4.02 -5.26 4.89
C ARG A 304 3.64 -5.63 6.33
N TYR A 305 4.37 -6.55 6.95
CA TYR A 305 4.18 -6.93 8.35
C TYR A 305 4.31 -5.74 9.30
N PHE A 306 5.32 -4.88 9.10
CA PHE A 306 5.49 -3.62 9.84
C PHE A 306 4.26 -2.71 9.74
N CYS A 307 3.70 -2.53 8.55
CA CYS A 307 2.49 -1.73 8.35
C CYS A 307 1.29 -2.32 9.10
N LEU A 308 1.11 -3.66 9.08
CA LEU A 308 -0.03 -4.32 9.71
C LEU A 308 -0.01 -4.29 11.24
N GLN A 309 1.13 -4.02 11.85
CA GLN A 309 1.24 -3.88 13.31
C GLN A 309 0.61 -2.59 13.86
N SER A 310 0.29 -1.63 13.00
CA SER A 310 -0.34 -0.36 13.38
C SER A 310 -1.71 -0.23 12.73
N HIS A 311 -2.65 0.37 13.46
CA HIS A 311 -3.97 0.69 12.93
C HIS A 311 -3.86 1.72 11.79
N TYR A 312 -4.64 1.57 10.70
CA TYR A 312 -4.58 2.45 9.52
C TYR A 312 -4.86 3.92 9.83
N ARG A 313 -5.70 4.21 10.85
CA ARG A 313 -6.03 5.57 11.31
C ARG A 313 -4.99 6.19 12.26
N LYS A 314 -3.87 5.54 12.50
CA LYS A 314 -2.76 6.10 13.27
C LYS A 314 -1.59 6.39 12.34
N ALA A 315 -0.96 7.54 12.53
CA ALA A 315 0.32 7.78 11.90
C ALA A 315 1.32 6.71 12.34
N LEU A 316 2.08 6.19 11.39
CA LEU A 316 3.13 5.19 11.63
C LEU A 316 4.49 5.85 11.44
N VAL A 317 5.39 5.66 12.38
CA VAL A 317 6.76 6.23 12.30
C VAL A 317 7.70 5.17 11.78
N PHE A 318 8.27 5.44 10.62
CA PHE A 318 9.33 4.63 10.02
C PHE A 318 10.69 5.04 10.58
N THR A 319 11.42 4.06 11.08
CA THR A 319 12.86 4.12 11.31
C THR A 319 13.43 2.77 10.89
N TRP A 320 14.71 2.73 10.55
CA TRP A 320 15.38 1.46 10.24
C TRP A 320 15.30 0.49 11.43
N GLU A 321 15.46 0.98 12.66
CA GLU A 321 15.31 0.18 13.88
C GLU A 321 13.91 -0.44 14.02
N ASN A 322 12.83 0.32 13.73
CA ASN A 322 11.47 -0.20 13.76
C ASN A 322 11.26 -1.28 12.69
N LEU A 323 11.83 -1.10 11.51
CA LEU A 323 11.79 -2.11 10.45
C LEU A 323 12.59 -3.36 10.83
N ASP A 324 13.80 -3.22 11.43
CA ASP A 324 14.61 -4.33 11.94
C ASP A 324 13.82 -5.17 12.95
N ASN A 325 13.15 -4.51 13.90
CA ASN A 325 12.31 -5.18 14.89
C ASN A 325 11.14 -5.95 14.24
N ALA A 326 10.49 -5.35 13.25
CA ALA A 326 9.41 -6.00 12.51
C ALA A 326 9.92 -7.18 11.67
N ALA A 327 11.05 -7.02 10.98
CA ALA A 327 11.69 -8.08 10.18
C ALA A 327 12.11 -9.27 11.04
N ALA A 328 12.70 -9.01 12.21
CA ALA A 328 13.06 -10.05 13.17
C ALA A 328 11.81 -10.79 13.70
N ALA A 329 10.73 -10.07 14.00
CA ALA A 329 9.47 -10.66 14.45
C ALA A 329 8.83 -11.50 13.34
N TYR A 330 8.81 -11.02 12.11
CA TYR A 330 8.30 -11.73 10.93
C TYR A 330 9.09 -13.02 10.67
N THR A 331 10.43 -12.95 10.70
CA THR A 331 11.30 -14.13 10.55
C THR A 331 11.06 -15.17 11.65
N LYS A 332 10.86 -14.75 12.90
CA LYS A 332 10.51 -15.64 14.02
C LYS A 332 9.14 -16.28 13.82
N LEU A 333 8.16 -15.54 13.31
CA LEU A 333 6.83 -16.06 13.00
C LEU A 333 6.93 -17.17 11.95
N ILE A 334 7.63 -16.93 10.83
CA ILE A 334 7.86 -17.93 9.79
C ILE A 334 8.57 -19.16 10.35
N ALA A 335 9.59 -19.01 11.17
CA ALA A 335 10.31 -20.13 11.78
C ALA A 335 9.41 -20.99 12.69
N ARG A 336 8.50 -20.37 13.45
CA ARG A 336 7.53 -21.10 14.28
C ARG A 336 6.50 -21.85 13.43
N ILE A 337 6.05 -21.28 12.32
CA ILE A 337 5.14 -21.95 11.37
C ILE A 337 5.87 -23.09 10.65
N ALA A 338 7.14 -22.90 10.29
CA ALA A 338 7.96 -23.93 9.68
C ALA A 338 8.20 -25.15 10.60
N ALA A 339 8.14 -24.98 11.91
CA ALA A 339 8.28 -26.06 12.87
C ALA A 339 7.01 -26.91 13.04
N LEU A 340 5.86 -26.50 12.49
CA LEU A 340 4.63 -27.29 12.50
C LEU A 340 4.72 -28.43 11.49
N ASP A 341 4.21 -29.61 11.84
CA ASP A 341 4.16 -30.79 10.97
C ASP A 341 2.91 -30.77 10.08
N PRO A 342 3.05 -30.62 8.73
CA PRO A 342 1.89 -30.66 7.84
C PRO A 342 1.18 -32.01 7.81
N ALA A 343 1.84 -33.09 8.24
CA ALA A 343 1.31 -34.45 8.26
C ALA A 343 0.65 -34.84 9.58
N ASP A 344 0.58 -33.91 10.57
CA ASP A 344 0.01 -34.15 11.90
C ASP A 344 -1.53 -34.24 11.84
N GLY A 345 -2.05 -35.31 11.26
CA GLY A 345 -3.47 -35.67 11.21
C GLY A 345 -4.32 -34.86 10.22
N PRO A 346 -5.64 -35.09 10.21
CA PRO A 346 -6.57 -34.33 9.37
C PRO A 346 -6.88 -32.97 9.95
N VAL A 347 -7.28 -32.02 9.09
CA VAL A 347 -7.75 -30.70 9.51
C VAL A 347 -9.08 -30.80 10.23
N ASP A 348 -9.15 -30.30 11.46
CA ASP A 348 -10.36 -30.28 12.29
C ASP A 348 -11.12 -28.95 12.05
N GLN A 349 -12.16 -29.01 11.22
CA GLN A 349 -12.99 -27.85 10.86
C GLN A 349 -13.76 -27.27 12.08
N GLU A 350 -14.15 -28.11 13.04
CA GLU A 350 -14.85 -27.63 14.25
C GLU A 350 -13.90 -26.86 15.17
N ALA A 351 -12.67 -27.34 15.31
CA ALA A 351 -11.64 -26.63 16.07
C ALA A 351 -11.25 -25.29 15.44
N MET A 352 -11.44 -25.11 14.14
CA MET A 352 -11.17 -23.83 13.45
C MET A 352 -12.19 -22.73 13.77
N LYS A 353 -13.46 -23.09 13.99
CA LYS A 353 -14.58 -22.13 14.10
C LYS A 353 -14.32 -20.99 15.10
N PRO A 354 -13.96 -21.23 16.37
CA PRO A 354 -13.78 -20.16 17.35
C PRO A 354 -12.63 -19.20 16.99
N TYR A 355 -11.59 -19.68 16.31
CA TYR A 355 -10.49 -18.83 15.86
C TYR A 355 -10.90 -17.96 14.67
N ARG A 356 -11.67 -18.51 13.72
CA ARG A 356 -12.21 -17.76 12.60
C ARG A 356 -13.21 -16.68 13.06
N GLU A 357 -14.09 -17.01 13.98
CA GLU A 357 -15.04 -16.05 14.56
C GLU A 357 -14.29 -14.91 15.27
N LYS A 358 -13.27 -15.24 16.08
CA LYS A 358 -12.44 -14.24 16.76
C LYS A 358 -11.70 -13.35 15.77
N PHE A 359 -11.07 -13.92 14.74
CA PHE A 359 -10.40 -13.17 13.68
C PHE A 359 -11.38 -12.23 12.95
N GLY A 360 -12.54 -12.75 12.56
CA GLY A 360 -13.60 -11.97 11.90
C GLY A 360 -14.11 -10.82 12.77
N GLN A 361 -14.30 -11.03 14.08
CA GLN A 361 -14.70 -9.99 15.03
C GLN A 361 -13.61 -8.91 15.17
N GLN A 362 -12.35 -9.31 15.29
CA GLN A 362 -11.22 -8.40 15.48
C GLN A 362 -10.97 -7.56 14.23
N MET A 363 -10.89 -8.18 13.07
CA MET A 363 -10.71 -7.50 11.79
C MET A 363 -11.95 -6.67 11.42
N GLY A 364 -13.16 -7.19 11.68
CA GLY A 364 -14.43 -6.50 11.43
C GLY A 364 -14.70 -5.31 12.34
N ASN A 365 -13.86 -5.07 13.34
CA ASN A 365 -13.91 -3.90 14.20
C ASN A 365 -12.94 -2.82 13.73
N ASP A 366 -13.28 -2.15 12.63
CA ASP A 366 -12.52 -1.05 12.04
C ASP A 366 -11.16 -1.49 11.48
N LEU A 367 -11.15 -2.60 10.77
CA LEU A 367 -9.95 -3.19 10.13
C LEU A 367 -8.74 -3.23 11.06
N ASN A 368 -8.90 -3.82 12.24
CA ASN A 368 -7.84 -3.88 13.25
C ASN A 368 -6.77 -4.93 12.90
N THR A 369 -5.87 -4.58 11.98
CA THR A 369 -4.83 -5.47 11.46
C THR A 369 -3.86 -5.94 12.53
N SER A 370 -3.57 -5.14 13.57
CA SER A 370 -2.70 -5.54 14.66
C SER A 370 -3.30 -6.70 15.47
N MET A 371 -4.62 -6.73 15.63
CA MET A 371 -5.32 -7.86 16.24
C MET A 371 -5.41 -9.05 15.28
N GLY A 372 -5.51 -8.82 13.97
CA GLY A 372 -5.39 -9.86 12.95
C GLY A 372 -4.04 -10.58 13.00
N VAL A 373 -2.94 -9.81 13.12
CA VAL A 373 -1.59 -10.38 13.35
C VAL A 373 -1.51 -11.15 14.68
N THR A 374 -2.13 -10.62 15.74
CA THR A 374 -2.18 -11.29 17.06
C THR A 374 -2.89 -12.65 16.96
N ALA A 375 -3.93 -12.77 16.12
CA ALA A 375 -4.66 -14.02 15.93
C ALA A 375 -3.76 -15.15 15.40
N LEU A 376 -2.73 -14.85 14.58
CA LEU A 376 -1.75 -15.84 14.13
C LEU A 376 -0.98 -16.46 15.32
N PHE A 377 -0.61 -15.64 16.30
CA PHE A 377 0.09 -16.12 17.50
C PHE A 377 -0.84 -16.92 18.42
N ASP A 378 -2.13 -16.61 18.44
CA ASP A 378 -3.13 -17.40 19.17
C ASP A 378 -3.29 -18.79 18.53
N VAL A 379 -3.34 -18.86 17.19
CA VAL A 379 -3.37 -20.13 16.45
C VAL A 379 -2.15 -21.00 16.77
N LEU A 380 -0.94 -20.40 16.81
CA LEU A 380 0.28 -21.14 17.14
C LEU A 380 0.27 -21.74 18.56
N LYS A 381 -0.55 -21.21 19.47
CA LYS A 381 -0.75 -21.70 20.86
C LYS A 381 -1.98 -22.60 20.98
N ALA A 382 -2.75 -22.79 19.92
CA ALA A 382 -3.98 -23.56 19.94
C ALA A 382 -3.74 -25.02 20.35
N LYS A 383 -4.68 -25.58 21.11
CA LYS A 383 -4.66 -26.99 21.50
C LYS A 383 -5.34 -27.85 20.42
N THR A 384 -4.73 -27.92 19.26
CA THR A 384 -5.15 -28.74 18.11
C THR A 384 -3.93 -29.23 17.37
N ASN A 385 -4.12 -30.17 16.40
CA ASN A 385 -3.03 -30.68 15.58
C ASN A 385 -2.43 -29.60 14.68
N ASP A 386 -1.23 -29.83 14.18
CA ASP A 386 -0.48 -28.84 13.40
C ASP A 386 -1.07 -28.64 12.01
N ALA A 387 -1.70 -29.66 11.41
CA ALA A 387 -2.43 -29.50 10.14
C ALA A 387 -3.58 -28.50 10.27
N THR A 388 -4.33 -28.52 11.38
CA THR A 388 -5.40 -27.53 11.65
C THR A 388 -4.85 -26.13 11.88
N LYS A 389 -3.71 -26.00 12.61
CA LYS A 389 -3.03 -24.71 12.77
C LYS A 389 -2.57 -24.13 11.43
N LEU A 390 -1.97 -24.95 10.56
CA LEU A 390 -1.54 -24.52 9.22
C LEU A 390 -2.73 -24.09 8.36
N ALA A 391 -3.85 -24.80 8.42
CA ALA A 391 -5.08 -24.42 7.72
C ALA A 391 -5.61 -23.06 8.21
N LEU A 392 -5.64 -22.80 9.52
CA LEU A 392 -6.03 -21.51 10.11
C LEU A 392 -5.06 -20.38 9.70
N ILE A 393 -3.76 -20.64 9.73
CA ILE A 393 -2.75 -19.66 9.31
C ILE A 393 -2.96 -19.29 7.84
N GLY A 394 -3.20 -20.27 6.96
CA GLY A 394 -3.49 -20.02 5.55
C GLY A 394 -4.78 -19.23 5.33
N ASP A 395 -5.83 -19.54 6.10
CA ASP A 395 -7.10 -18.82 6.05
C ASP A 395 -6.91 -17.34 6.45
N PHE A 396 -6.21 -17.05 7.53
CA PHE A 396 -5.95 -15.68 7.97
C PHE A 396 -4.94 -14.95 7.06
N ASP A 397 -3.96 -15.66 6.54
CA ASP A 397 -2.97 -15.09 5.62
C ASP A 397 -3.56 -14.80 4.21
N SER A 398 -4.71 -15.41 3.88
CA SER A 398 -5.47 -15.02 2.68
C SER A 398 -5.92 -13.54 2.74
N VAL A 399 -6.07 -13.00 3.96
CA VAL A 399 -6.39 -11.58 4.23
C VAL A 399 -5.12 -10.77 4.48
N LEU A 400 -4.21 -11.23 5.36
CA LEU A 400 -3.01 -10.48 5.75
C LEU A 400 -1.94 -10.47 4.67
N SER A 401 -1.88 -11.52 3.84
CA SER A 401 -1.01 -11.69 2.67
C SER A 401 0.48 -11.50 2.97
N LEU A 402 0.91 -12.14 4.05
CA LEU A 402 2.31 -12.15 4.51
C LEU A 402 3.13 -13.30 3.89
N GLY A 403 2.52 -14.17 3.06
CA GLY A 403 3.19 -15.29 2.41
C GLY A 403 3.69 -16.37 3.38
N LEU A 404 2.99 -16.53 4.52
CA LEU A 404 3.48 -17.30 5.65
C LEU A 404 3.67 -18.78 5.36
N LEU A 405 2.71 -19.41 4.68
CA LEU A 405 2.79 -20.85 4.39
C LEU A 405 3.87 -21.16 3.35
N GLU A 406 3.99 -20.32 2.31
CA GLU A 406 5.00 -20.47 1.26
C GLU A 406 6.41 -20.32 1.85
N LYS A 407 6.66 -19.27 2.62
CA LYS A 407 7.96 -19.02 3.26
C LYS A 407 8.30 -20.08 4.32
N ALA A 408 7.30 -20.56 5.06
CA ALA A 408 7.49 -21.65 6.00
C ALA A 408 7.81 -22.97 5.30
N ALA A 409 7.19 -23.26 4.14
CA ALA A 409 7.50 -24.44 3.33
C ALA A 409 8.91 -24.36 2.73
N ALA A 410 9.31 -23.20 2.20
CA ALA A 410 10.69 -22.96 1.73
C ALA A 410 11.70 -23.21 2.85
N LYS A 411 11.46 -22.65 4.03
CA LYS A 411 12.34 -22.85 5.20
C LYS A 411 12.43 -24.33 5.65
N ARG A 412 11.32 -25.09 5.57
CA ARG A 412 11.35 -26.55 5.84
C ARG A 412 12.18 -27.28 4.79
N ALA A 413 12.04 -26.92 3.51
CA ALA A 413 12.79 -27.55 2.43
C ALA A 413 14.30 -27.29 2.58
N GLU A 414 14.70 -26.07 2.91
CA GLU A 414 16.10 -25.73 3.22
C GLU A 414 16.63 -26.57 4.39
N ALA A 415 15.88 -26.68 5.48
CA ALA A 415 16.26 -27.49 6.65
C ALA A 415 16.36 -28.98 6.31
N ALA A 416 15.48 -29.49 5.43
CA ALA A 416 15.52 -30.90 4.99
C ALA A 416 16.71 -31.20 4.06
N GLN A 417 17.19 -30.21 3.31
CA GLN A 417 18.37 -30.31 2.46
C GLN A 417 19.68 -30.15 3.24
N ALA A 418 19.63 -29.50 4.40
CA ALA A 418 20.80 -29.32 5.27
C ALA A 418 21.26 -30.68 5.81
N LYS A 419 22.46 -31.10 5.43
CA LYS A 419 23.07 -32.32 5.97
C LYS A 419 23.78 -31.98 7.28
N THR A 420 23.58 -32.83 8.29
CA THR A 420 24.15 -32.65 9.61
C THR A 420 25.25 -33.69 9.83
N THR A 421 26.47 -33.25 10.10
CA THR A 421 27.58 -34.07 10.51
C THR A 421 27.80 -33.94 12.01
N GLN A 422 27.75 -35.05 12.75
CA GLN A 422 27.98 -35.05 14.21
C GLN A 422 29.33 -35.69 14.54
N THR A 423 30.09 -35.07 15.44
CA THR A 423 31.34 -35.62 15.95
C THR A 423 31.07 -36.60 17.11
N GLU A 424 32.06 -37.45 17.40
CA GLU A 424 32.05 -38.33 18.59
C GLU A 424 31.90 -37.54 19.92
N SER A 425 32.32 -36.27 19.92
CA SER A 425 32.17 -35.36 21.08
C SER A 425 30.81 -34.70 21.18
N GLY A 426 29.86 -34.99 20.25
CA GLY A 426 28.51 -34.43 20.26
C GLY A 426 28.40 -33.03 19.61
N TYR A 427 29.49 -32.50 19.04
CA TYR A 427 29.43 -31.24 18.29
C TYR A 427 28.82 -31.46 16.92
N THR A 428 27.89 -30.62 16.55
CA THR A 428 27.08 -30.79 15.33
C THR A 428 27.47 -29.73 14.29
N VAL A 429 27.80 -30.15 13.08
CA VAL A 429 27.96 -29.26 11.91
C VAL A 429 26.78 -29.49 10.97
N THR A 430 26.08 -28.42 10.66
CA THR A 430 24.92 -28.46 9.74
C THR A 430 25.24 -27.57 8.54
N GLY A 431 25.17 -28.11 7.32
CA GLY A 431 25.46 -27.38 6.10
C GLY A 431 24.85 -28.03 4.85
N GLU A 432 25.25 -27.55 3.68
CA GLU A 432 24.73 -28.04 2.38
C GLU A 432 25.33 -29.40 1.96
N GLY A 433 26.01 -30.09 2.88
CA GLY A 433 26.54 -31.44 2.66
C GLY A 433 27.84 -31.48 1.85
N ASP A 434 28.66 -30.47 1.96
CA ASP A 434 30.05 -30.45 1.44
C ASP A 434 31.01 -30.93 2.54
N PRO A 435 31.56 -32.15 2.43
CA PRO A 435 32.44 -32.70 3.47
C PRO A 435 33.71 -31.91 3.69
N ALA A 436 34.19 -31.17 2.68
CA ALA A 436 35.39 -30.35 2.80
C ALA A 436 35.11 -29.10 3.65
N ILE A 437 33.94 -28.49 3.51
CA ILE A 437 33.52 -27.35 4.33
C ILE A 437 33.19 -27.83 5.75
N ASP A 438 32.49 -28.93 5.91
CA ASP A 438 32.21 -29.53 7.21
C ASP A 438 33.48 -29.78 8.02
N ALA A 439 34.53 -30.33 7.36
CA ALA A 439 35.82 -30.56 8.00
C ALA A 439 36.51 -29.25 8.45
N LEU A 440 36.37 -28.18 7.70
CA LEU A 440 36.92 -26.86 8.08
C LEU A 440 36.15 -26.22 9.24
N VAL A 441 34.81 -26.38 9.28
CA VAL A 441 34.01 -25.95 10.41
C VAL A 441 34.36 -26.71 11.68
N LEU A 442 34.61 -28.01 11.55
CA LEU A 442 35.14 -28.84 12.66
C LEU A 442 36.54 -28.40 13.09
N ALA A 443 37.48 -28.16 12.16
CA ALA A 443 38.80 -27.65 12.46
C ALA A 443 38.74 -26.32 13.22
N ARG A 444 37.81 -25.44 12.83
CA ARG A 444 37.59 -24.18 13.56
C ARG A 444 37.08 -24.43 15.00
N TYR A 445 36.19 -25.41 15.20
CA TYR A 445 35.76 -25.79 16.54
C TYR A 445 36.92 -26.32 17.40
N GLU A 446 37.74 -27.23 16.88
CA GLU A 446 38.91 -27.74 17.61
C GLU A 446 39.93 -26.63 17.93
N ALA A 447 40.16 -25.68 17.01
CA ALA A 447 40.99 -24.52 17.26
C ALA A 447 40.42 -23.67 18.42
N LYS A 448 39.09 -23.42 18.47
CA LYS A 448 38.45 -22.71 19.59
C LYS A 448 38.62 -23.47 20.91
N LYS A 449 38.38 -24.78 20.88
CA LYS A 449 38.56 -25.63 22.06
C LYS A 449 39.99 -25.65 22.59
N ALA A 450 40.96 -25.61 21.70
CA ALA A 450 42.40 -25.45 22.03
C ALA A 450 42.79 -24.02 22.40
N LYS A 451 41.84 -23.07 22.46
CA LYS A 451 42.05 -21.63 22.69
C LYS A 451 42.94 -20.95 21.64
N ASN A 452 43.06 -21.56 20.45
CA ASN A 452 43.76 -20.97 19.30
C ASN A 452 42.77 -20.10 18.48
N PHE A 453 42.42 -18.94 19.03
CA PHE A 453 41.43 -18.06 18.43
C PHE A 453 41.90 -17.47 17.09
N ALA A 454 43.22 -17.26 16.93
CA ALA A 454 43.78 -16.74 15.68
C ALA A 454 43.50 -17.67 14.50
N GLU A 455 43.66 -18.99 14.68
CA GLU A 455 43.35 -20.00 13.67
C GLU A 455 41.84 -20.13 13.42
N ALA A 456 41.02 -20.07 14.47
CA ALA A 456 39.59 -20.12 14.33
C ALA A 456 39.02 -18.91 13.53
N ASP A 457 39.56 -17.71 13.74
CA ASP A 457 39.21 -16.51 13.01
C ASP A 457 39.70 -16.57 11.55
N ARG A 458 40.92 -17.06 11.31
CA ARG A 458 41.45 -17.28 9.96
C ARG A 458 40.52 -18.15 9.13
N ILE A 459 40.12 -19.29 9.67
CA ILE A 459 39.18 -20.22 8.98
C ILE A 459 37.86 -19.53 8.65
N ARG A 460 37.28 -18.78 9.58
CA ARG A 460 36.03 -18.04 9.36
C ARG A 460 36.21 -17.01 8.24
N ASP A 461 37.26 -16.21 8.30
CA ASP A 461 37.45 -15.08 7.38
C ASP A 461 37.78 -15.57 5.95
N GLU A 462 38.57 -16.64 5.82
CA GLU A 462 38.84 -17.29 4.54
C GLU A 462 37.55 -17.87 3.92
N ARG A 463 36.67 -18.46 4.72
CA ARG A 463 35.40 -19.00 4.20
C ARG A 463 34.46 -17.89 3.82
N LYS A 464 34.39 -16.83 4.60
CA LYS A 464 33.61 -15.63 4.25
C LYS A 464 34.06 -15.00 2.94
N ALA A 465 35.36 -14.95 2.68
CA ALA A 465 35.90 -14.47 1.41
C ALA A 465 35.56 -15.35 0.21
N GLN A 466 35.15 -16.62 0.45
CA GLN A 466 34.67 -17.56 -0.56
C GLN A 466 33.15 -17.65 -0.64
N GLY A 467 32.42 -16.72 -0.03
CA GLY A 467 30.95 -16.71 -0.03
C GLY A 467 30.35 -17.79 0.88
N ILE A 468 31.04 -18.20 1.95
CA ILE A 468 30.56 -19.17 2.93
C ILE A 468 30.44 -18.50 4.28
N GLU A 469 29.23 -18.43 4.80
CA GLU A 469 28.92 -17.92 6.13
C GLU A 469 28.88 -19.06 7.15
N ILE A 470 29.62 -18.92 8.27
CA ILE A 470 29.62 -19.87 9.38
C ILE A 470 28.96 -19.21 10.60
N ILE A 471 27.92 -19.84 11.14
CA ILE A 471 27.15 -19.36 12.29
C ILE A 471 27.29 -20.35 13.44
N ASP A 472 27.81 -19.90 14.60
CA ASP A 472 27.89 -20.70 15.80
C ASP A 472 26.50 -20.92 16.41
N THR A 473 26.20 -22.15 16.84
CA THR A 473 24.94 -22.54 17.47
C THR A 473 25.22 -23.16 18.85
N LYS A 474 24.19 -23.37 19.65
CA LYS A 474 24.34 -24.02 20.97
C LYS A 474 24.69 -25.50 20.76
N GLY A 475 25.97 -25.85 20.87
CA GLY A 475 26.47 -27.24 20.68
C GLY A 475 26.93 -27.56 19.26
N GLY A 476 27.08 -26.56 18.36
CA GLY A 476 27.52 -26.83 17.01
C GLY A 476 27.81 -25.57 16.20
N ALA A 477 27.82 -25.69 14.90
CA ALA A 477 27.83 -24.60 13.93
C ALA A 477 27.00 -24.96 12.71
N SER A 478 26.42 -23.95 12.05
CA SER A 478 25.84 -24.07 10.72
C SER A 478 26.66 -23.28 9.72
N TRP A 479 26.63 -23.71 8.46
CA TRP A 479 27.23 -22.96 7.35
C TRP A 479 26.34 -22.97 6.12
N LYS A 480 26.40 -21.93 5.31
CA LYS A 480 25.70 -21.80 4.03
C LYS A 480 26.56 -21.03 3.03
N ARG A 481 26.31 -21.23 1.72
CA ARG A 481 26.85 -20.37 0.67
C ARG A 481 25.97 -19.11 0.54
N VAL A 482 26.61 -17.94 0.40
CA VAL A 482 25.96 -16.60 0.38
C VAL A 482 26.16 -15.96 -1.00
#